data_8dad374279d1a274532f77127999c5a4
#
_entry.id   8dad374279d1a274532f77127999c5a4
#
_cell.length_a   1.000
_cell.length_b   1.000
_cell.length_c   1.000
_cell.angle_alpha   90.00
_cell.angle_beta   90.00
_cell.angle_gamma   90.00
#
_symmetry.space_group_name_H-M   'P 1'
#
loop_
_entity.id
_entity.type
_entity.pdbx_description
1 polymer ?
#
loop_
_entity_poly.entity_id
_entity_poly.type
_entity_poly.pdbx_seq_one_letter_code
_entity_poly.pdbx_strand_id
1 'polypeptide(L)'
;SNFGTLKVKPGDYIVITRGIIWQFVPEGVVKLLVIESPGPVETPNRYRNRFGQLLEHSPFCERDIQTPVLQDPIDNKNDHLVKVKTSEGIQEYVYAHHPFDVVGWDGYYFPWCFSIHNFEPIVGSIHQPPPAHQTFQANGFVICSFVPRLFDFHPEAIPAPYPHSNVDSDEIIYYAKGNFMSRQGIQVESISLHPMGLPHGPQPGKYQS
;
A
#
# COMPACT_ATOMS: atom_id res chain seq x y z
N SER A 1 3.03 -18.01 -0.24
CA SER A 1 1.67 -18.34 0.18
C SER A 1 1.24 -19.69 -0.33
N ASN A 2 0.10 -20.17 0.13
CA ASN A 2 -0.52 -21.38 -0.40
C ASN A 2 -0.90 -21.31 -1.90
N PHE A 3 -0.86 -20.13 -2.51
CA PHE A 3 -1.02 -19.91 -3.95
C PHE A 3 0.32 -19.78 -4.70
N GLY A 4 1.43 -20.03 -4.06
CA GLY A 4 2.76 -19.97 -4.64
C GLY A 4 3.61 -18.82 -4.12
N THR A 5 4.69 -18.54 -4.83
CA THR A 5 5.69 -17.55 -4.45
C THR A 5 5.37 -16.19 -5.04
N LEU A 6 5.33 -15.19 -4.19
CA LEU A 6 5.29 -13.79 -4.55
C LEU A 6 6.63 -13.16 -4.17
N LYS A 7 7.41 -12.77 -5.16
CA LYS A 7 8.69 -12.09 -4.94
C LYS A 7 8.45 -10.61 -4.68
N VAL A 8 9.03 -10.09 -3.62
CA VAL A 8 8.84 -8.71 -3.19
C VAL A 8 10.19 -8.04 -2.92
N LYS A 9 10.24 -6.74 -3.06
CA LYS A 9 11.45 -5.91 -2.86
C LYS A 9 11.10 -4.63 -2.11
N PRO A 10 12.09 -3.91 -1.58
CA PRO A 10 11.85 -2.61 -0.95
C PRO A 10 11.07 -1.65 -1.86
N GLY A 11 10.03 -1.02 -1.31
CA GLY A 11 9.13 -0.14 -2.05
C GLY A 11 7.88 -0.84 -2.59
N ASP A 12 7.72 -2.13 -2.37
CA ASP A 12 6.52 -2.84 -2.75
C ASP A 12 5.47 -2.79 -1.64
N TYR A 13 4.24 -2.52 -2.03
CA TYR A 13 3.05 -2.82 -1.24
C TYR A 13 2.70 -4.29 -1.41
N ILE A 14 2.48 -4.97 -0.30
CA ILE A 14 2.05 -6.38 -0.29
C ILE A 14 0.65 -6.40 0.30
N VAL A 15 -0.32 -6.89 -0.46
CA VAL A 15 -1.69 -7.07 0.02
C VAL A 15 -1.96 -8.54 0.24
N ILE A 16 -2.15 -8.91 1.50
CA ILE A 16 -2.50 -10.26 1.91
C ILE A 16 -3.97 -10.28 2.26
N THR A 17 -4.75 -10.99 1.45
CA THR A 17 -6.20 -11.09 1.64
C THR A 17 -6.53 -12.04 2.81
N ARG A 18 -7.72 -11.86 3.38
CA ARG A 18 -8.19 -12.69 4.50
C ARG A 18 -8.24 -14.17 4.10
N GLY A 19 -7.86 -15.06 5.02
CA GLY A 19 -7.94 -16.51 4.83
C GLY A 19 -6.79 -17.13 4.02
N ILE A 20 -5.85 -16.32 3.59
CA ILE A 20 -4.64 -16.81 2.90
C ILE A 20 -3.62 -17.28 3.95
N ILE A 21 -3.07 -18.48 3.75
CA ILE A 21 -1.92 -18.95 4.51
C ILE A 21 -0.65 -18.47 3.83
N TRP A 22 0.20 -17.78 4.58
CA TRP A 22 1.40 -17.16 4.03
C TRP A 22 2.60 -17.27 4.98
N GLN A 23 3.76 -17.13 4.42
CA GLN A 23 5.03 -17.09 5.14
C GLN A 23 5.96 -16.08 4.47
N PHE A 24 6.64 -15.25 5.27
CA PHE A 24 7.77 -14.46 4.79
C PHE A 24 9.06 -15.27 4.90
N VAL A 25 9.86 -15.22 3.83
CA VAL A 25 11.20 -15.80 3.77
C VAL A 25 12.16 -14.67 3.39
N PRO A 26 12.60 -13.85 4.37
CA PRO A 26 13.47 -12.73 4.09
C PRO A 26 14.91 -13.19 3.80
N GLU A 27 15.56 -12.53 2.83
CA GLU A 27 17.00 -12.75 2.54
C GLU A 27 17.93 -12.01 3.51
N GLY A 28 17.38 -11.18 4.39
CA GLY A 28 18.11 -10.39 5.38
C GLY A 28 17.18 -9.68 6.35
N VAL A 29 17.67 -8.62 6.98
CA VAL A 29 16.84 -7.80 7.88
C VAL A 29 15.80 -7.05 7.07
N VAL A 30 14.53 -7.22 7.43
CA VAL A 30 13.38 -6.57 6.78
C VAL A 30 12.65 -5.69 7.78
N LYS A 31 12.27 -4.49 7.35
CA LYS A 31 11.36 -3.60 8.05
C LYS A 31 10.06 -3.48 7.27
N LEU A 32 8.95 -3.61 7.94
CA LEU A 32 7.62 -3.55 7.34
C LEU A 32 6.77 -2.51 8.07
N LEU A 33 6.09 -1.66 7.32
CA LEU A 33 4.93 -0.93 7.82
C LEU A 33 3.71 -1.83 7.62
N VAL A 34 3.11 -2.27 8.73
CA VAL A 34 1.93 -3.16 8.68
C VAL A 34 0.68 -2.34 8.87
N ILE A 35 -0.25 -2.46 7.93
CA ILE A 35 -1.56 -1.81 7.95
C ILE A 35 -2.61 -2.91 7.92
N GLU A 36 -3.54 -2.89 8.88
CA GLU A 36 -4.64 -3.86 8.95
C GLU A 36 -5.97 -3.18 8.67
N SER A 37 -6.81 -3.85 7.90
CA SER A 37 -8.17 -3.42 7.59
C SER A 37 -9.17 -4.53 7.92
N PRO A 38 -10.33 -4.20 8.51
CA PRO A 38 -11.40 -5.18 8.71
C PRO A 38 -12.07 -5.60 7.40
N GLY A 39 -11.93 -4.79 6.34
CA GLY A 39 -12.45 -5.03 5.00
C GLY A 39 -11.33 -5.17 3.97
N PRO A 40 -11.69 -5.38 2.70
CA PRO A 40 -10.72 -5.51 1.62
C PRO A 40 -9.94 -4.21 1.41
N VAL A 41 -8.69 -4.35 0.99
CA VAL A 41 -7.88 -3.27 0.42
C VAL A 41 -7.98 -3.39 -1.10
N GLU A 42 -8.49 -2.34 -1.74
CA GLU A 42 -8.86 -2.35 -3.15
C GLU A 42 -8.22 -1.19 -3.92
N THR A 43 -8.17 -1.33 -5.24
CA THR A 43 -7.92 -0.19 -6.13
C THR A 43 -9.06 0.83 -6.00
N PRO A 44 -8.79 2.14 -6.02
CA PRO A 44 -9.83 3.14 -5.82
C PRO A 44 -10.96 3.07 -6.85
N ASN A 45 -12.20 3.19 -6.40
CA ASN A 45 -13.38 3.13 -7.27
C ASN A 45 -13.33 4.16 -8.41
N ARG A 46 -12.74 5.33 -8.19
CA ARG A 46 -12.59 6.38 -9.22
C ARG A 46 -11.71 5.97 -10.40
N TYR A 47 -10.83 4.98 -10.21
CA TYR A 47 -9.93 4.47 -11.24
C TYR A 47 -10.45 3.21 -11.91
N ARG A 48 -11.67 2.79 -11.59
CA ARG A 48 -12.29 1.58 -12.15
C ARG A 48 -13.56 1.93 -12.92
N ASN A 49 -13.82 1.19 -13.98
CA ASN A 49 -15.13 1.19 -14.61
C ASN A 49 -16.10 0.30 -13.80
N ARG A 50 -17.36 0.26 -14.21
CA ARG A 50 -18.41 -0.54 -13.56
C ARG A 50 -18.14 -2.06 -13.55
N PHE A 51 -17.21 -2.54 -14.35
CA PHE A 51 -16.82 -3.95 -14.45
C PHE A 51 -15.56 -4.26 -13.62
N GLY A 52 -15.00 -3.27 -12.93
CA GLY A 52 -13.82 -3.43 -12.10
C GLY A 52 -12.48 -3.26 -12.82
N GLN A 53 -12.47 -3.01 -14.11
CA GLN A 53 -11.26 -2.78 -14.89
C GLN A 53 -10.70 -1.38 -14.60
N LEU A 54 -9.39 -1.26 -14.51
CA LEU A 54 -8.73 0.02 -14.36
C LEU A 54 -8.92 0.90 -15.61
N LEU A 55 -9.14 2.18 -15.38
CA LEU A 55 -9.26 3.17 -16.44
C LEU A 55 -7.87 3.49 -17.01
N GLU A 56 -7.81 3.88 -18.28
CA GLU A 56 -6.58 4.28 -18.96
C GLU A 56 -5.84 5.43 -18.23
N HIS A 57 -6.57 6.30 -17.55
CA HIS A 57 -6.03 7.44 -16.81
C HIS A 57 -5.75 7.16 -15.33
N SER A 58 -5.84 5.91 -14.89
CA SER A 58 -5.46 5.57 -13.54
C SER A 58 -3.94 5.69 -13.34
N PRO A 59 -3.47 5.98 -12.12
CA PRO A 59 -2.04 6.16 -11.86
C PRO A 59 -1.21 4.86 -11.94
N PHE A 60 -1.83 3.74 -12.19
CA PHE A 60 -1.24 2.42 -12.44
C PHE A 60 -2.23 1.54 -13.20
N CYS A 61 -1.76 0.44 -13.75
CA CYS A 61 -2.58 -0.50 -14.51
C CYS A 61 -2.40 -1.94 -14.01
N GLU A 62 -3.17 -2.87 -14.57
CA GLU A 62 -3.13 -4.28 -14.18
C GLU A 62 -1.75 -4.93 -14.35
N ARG A 63 -0.95 -4.47 -15.30
CA ARG A 63 0.43 -4.98 -15.52
C ARG A 63 1.39 -4.66 -14.38
N ASP A 64 1.05 -3.64 -13.58
CA ASP A 64 1.86 -3.24 -12.42
C ASP A 64 1.58 -4.11 -11.20
N ILE A 65 0.47 -4.85 -11.23
CA ILE A 65 0.07 -5.77 -10.18
C ILE A 65 0.77 -7.12 -10.41
N GLN A 66 1.54 -7.56 -9.43
CA GLN A 66 2.20 -8.85 -9.46
C GLN A 66 1.42 -9.86 -8.61
N THR A 67 1.27 -11.04 -9.15
CA THR A 67 0.55 -12.18 -8.54
C THR A 67 1.52 -13.31 -8.21
N PRO A 68 1.17 -14.23 -7.31
CA PRO A 68 2.01 -15.37 -7.01
C PRO A 68 2.25 -16.25 -8.25
N VAL A 69 3.45 -16.75 -8.36
CA VAL A 69 3.77 -17.83 -9.31
C VAL A 69 3.44 -19.14 -8.62
N LEU A 70 2.46 -19.85 -9.15
CA LEU A 70 2.03 -21.14 -8.62
C LEU A 70 3.20 -22.12 -8.60
N GLN A 71 3.30 -22.87 -7.53
CA GLN A 71 4.33 -23.89 -7.32
C GLN A 71 3.70 -25.24 -7.06
N ASP A 72 4.48 -26.29 -7.26
CA ASP A 72 4.06 -27.64 -6.89
C ASP A 72 3.75 -27.70 -5.38
N PRO A 73 2.74 -28.47 -4.97
CA PRO A 73 2.44 -28.71 -3.58
C PRO A 73 3.64 -29.24 -2.80
N ILE A 74 3.80 -28.77 -1.57
CA ILE A 74 4.87 -29.27 -0.71
C ILE A 74 4.38 -30.55 -0.02
N ASP A 75 4.84 -31.70 -0.48
CA ASP A 75 4.54 -33.00 0.15
C ASP A 75 5.44 -33.20 1.39
N ASN A 76 4.95 -32.70 2.51
CA ASN A 76 5.63 -32.85 3.79
C ASN A 76 4.59 -33.17 4.87
N LYS A 77 4.73 -34.35 5.48
CA LYS A 77 3.79 -34.92 6.48
C LYS A 77 4.22 -34.66 7.92
N ASN A 78 5.08 -33.70 8.15
CA ASN A 78 5.40 -33.23 9.49
C ASN A 78 4.31 -32.27 10.02
N ASP A 79 4.33 -32.06 11.30
CA ASP A 79 3.47 -31.05 11.93
C ASP A 79 3.91 -29.64 11.54
N HIS A 80 2.95 -28.82 11.10
CA HIS A 80 3.15 -27.43 10.72
C HIS A 80 2.21 -26.53 11.53
N LEU A 81 2.79 -25.57 12.26
CA LEU A 81 2.05 -24.60 13.04
C LEU A 81 1.57 -23.48 12.14
N VAL A 82 0.25 -23.27 12.12
CA VAL A 82 -0.40 -22.13 11.47
C VAL A 82 -1.04 -21.24 12.53
N LYS A 83 -0.63 -19.97 12.56
CA LYS A 83 -1.20 -18.96 13.45
C LYS A 83 -2.30 -18.20 12.75
N VAL A 84 -3.49 -18.20 13.31
CA VAL A 84 -4.66 -17.53 12.76
C VAL A 84 -5.05 -16.36 13.69
N LYS A 85 -4.99 -15.15 13.15
CA LYS A 85 -5.49 -13.97 13.85
C LYS A 85 -7.01 -13.88 13.68
N THR A 86 -7.72 -13.83 14.81
CA THR A 86 -9.16 -13.64 14.91
C THR A 86 -9.49 -12.37 15.71
N SER A 87 -10.76 -12.03 15.84
CA SER A 87 -11.21 -10.95 16.73
C SER A 87 -10.88 -11.19 18.20
N GLU A 88 -10.71 -12.44 18.61
CA GLU A 88 -10.43 -12.84 20.00
C GLU A 88 -8.92 -13.00 20.28
N GLY A 89 -8.07 -12.85 19.28
CA GLY A 89 -6.62 -13.00 19.37
C GLY A 89 -6.03 -13.98 18.38
N ILE A 90 -4.86 -14.50 18.69
CA ILE A 90 -4.16 -15.46 17.83
C ILE A 90 -4.46 -16.87 18.31
N GLN A 91 -4.98 -17.68 17.41
CA GLN A 91 -5.20 -19.11 17.60
C GLN A 91 -4.13 -19.90 16.84
N GLU A 92 -3.72 -21.02 17.38
CA GLU A 92 -2.69 -21.89 16.79
C GLU A 92 -3.33 -23.22 16.36
N TYR A 93 -3.09 -23.57 15.09
CA TYR A 93 -3.52 -24.82 14.50
C TYR A 93 -2.30 -25.63 14.05
N VAL A 94 -2.29 -26.89 14.38
CA VAL A 94 -1.25 -27.82 13.93
C VAL A 94 -1.81 -28.64 12.78
N TYR A 95 -1.22 -28.48 11.60
CA TYR A 95 -1.54 -29.27 10.42
C TYR A 95 -0.58 -30.47 10.36
N ALA A 96 -1.10 -31.67 10.12
CA ALA A 96 -0.29 -32.89 9.94
C ALA A 96 0.35 -32.99 8.55
N HIS A 97 0.32 -31.91 7.78
CA HIS A 97 0.94 -31.78 6.46
C HIS A 97 1.27 -30.32 6.20
N HIS A 98 2.13 -30.06 5.21
CA HIS A 98 2.45 -28.69 4.85
C HIS A 98 1.21 -27.98 4.26
N PRO A 99 0.85 -26.78 4.71
CA PRO A 99 -0.37 -26.10 4.27
C PRO A 99 -0.28 -25.49 2.86
N PHE A 100 0.88 -25.52 2.19
CA PHE A 100 1.03 -25.06 0.80
C PHE A 100 0.79 -26.23 -0.15
N ASP A 101 -0.47 -26.56 -0.37
CA ASP A 101 -0.93 -27.74 -1.08
C ASP A 101 -1.86 -27.44 -2.27
N VAL A 102 -1.94 -26.18 -2.70
CA VAL A 102 -2.74 -25.79 -3.87
C VAL A 102 -2.08 -26.23 -5.17
N VAL A 103 -2.81 -27.01 -5.97
CA VAL A 103 -2.33 -27.57 -7.25
C VAL A 103 -2.57 -26.62 -8.42
N GLY A 104 -3.59 -25.76 -8.32
CA GLY A 104 -3.96 -24.77 -9.34
C GLY A 104 -5.01 -23.82 -8.81
N TRP A 105 -5.11 -22.66 -9.42
CA TRP A 105 -6.07 -21.63 -9.05
C TRP A 105 -6.56 -20.88 -10.28
N ASP A 106 -7.88 -20.80 -10.42
CA ASP A 106 -8.54 -20.02 -11.44
C ASP A 106 -9.53 -19.06 -10.77
N GLY A 107 -9.05 -17.89 -10.41
CA GLY A 107 -9.79 -16.86 -9.70
C GLY A 107 -8.89 -15.71 -9.33
N TYR A 108 -9.44 -14.72 -8.62
CA TYR A 108 -8.73 -13.49 -8.26
C TYR A 108 -8.52 -13.29 -6.75
N TYR A 109 -8.84 -14.28 -5.93
CA TYR A 109 -8.66 -14.24 -4.49
C TYR A 109 -7.28 -14.81 -4.10
N PHE A 110 -6.25 -13.99 -4.23
CA PHE A 110 -4.86 -14.34 -3.93
C PHE A 110 -4.12 -13.11 -3.38
N PRO A 111 -2.98 -13.28 -2.69
CA PRO A 111 -2.14 -12.15 -2.31
C PRO A 111 -1.51 -11.55 -3.56
N TRP A 112 -1.25 -10.26 -3.54
CA TRP A 112 -0.63 -9.56 -4.66
C TRP A 112 0.29 -8.46 -4.18
N CYS A 113 1.16 -7.94 -5.04
CA CYS A 113 1.98 -6.81 -4.73
C CYS A 113 1.98 -5.77 -5.85
N PHE A 114 2.30 -4.55 -5.46
CA PHE A 114 2.41 -3.40 -6.34
C PHE A 114 3.61 -2.55 -5.91
N SER A 115 4.46 -2.18 -6.85
CA SER A 115 5.61 -1.31 -6.54
C SER A 115 5.19 0.16 -6.50
N ILE A 116 5.54 0.88 -5.41
CA ILE A 116 5.35 2.32 -5.34
C ILE A 116 6.04 3.06 -6.49
N HIS A 117 7.09 2.48 -7.07
CA HIS A 117 7.83 3.06 -8.19
C HIS A 117 7.08 2.98 -9.52
N ASN A 118 6.01 2.20 -9.59
CA ASN A 118 5.11 2.14 -10.75
C ASN A 118 3.90 3.06 -10.60
N PHE A 119 3.80 3.78 -9.48
CA PHE A 119 2.74 4.75 -9.29
C PHE A 119 3.06 6.04 -10.06
N GLU A 120 2.17 6.43 -10.96
CA GLU A 120 2.28 7.65 -11.77
C GLU A 120 1.31 8.71 -11.25
N PRO A 121 1.78 9.68 -10.43
CA PRO A 121 0.90 10.68 -9.86
C PRO A 121 0.35 11.62 -10.94
N ILE A 122 -0.90 12.02 -10.78
CA ILE A 122 -1.56 12.96 -11.68
C ILE A 122 -0.91 14.34 -11.51
N VAL A 123 -0.53 14.95 -12.64
CA VAL A 123 -0.05 16.33 -12.73
C VAL A 123 -0.94 17.08 -13.72
N GLY A 124 -1.35 18.29 -13.38
CA GLY A 124 -2.23 19.07 -14.22
C GLY A 124 -1.94 20.55 -14.16
N SER A 125 -2.83 21.34 -14.78
CA SER A 125 -2.75 22.82 -14.75
C SER A 125 -2.88 23.34 -13.33
N ILE A 126 -3.79 22.76 -12.56
CA ILE A 126 -4.04 23.09 -11.16
C ILE A 126 -3.94 21.85 -10.30
N HIS A 127 -3.74 22.06 -9.01
CA HIS A 127 -3.72 20.98 -8.03
C HIS A 127 -5.01 20.14 -8.10
N GLN A 128 -4.83 18.86 -8.29
CA GLN A 128 -5.94 17.91 -8.20
C GLN A 128 -6.21 17.60 -6.72
N PRO A 129 -7.48 17.53 -6.30
CA PRO A 129 -7.83 17.21 -4.91
C PRO A 129 -7.25 15.87 -4.46
N PRO A 130 -7.25 15.58 -3.15
CA PRO A 130 -6.49 14.48 -2.49
C PRO A 130 -6.30 13.19 -3.25
N PRO A 131 -7.21 12.81 -4.13
CA PRO A 131 -7.05 11.56 -4.85
C PRO A 131 -5.94 11.45 -5.87
N ALA A 132 -5.24 12.55 -6.21
CA ALA A 132 -4.10 12.48 -7.13
C ALA A 132 -3.00 11.48 -6.68
N HIS A 133 -2.92 11.23 -5.38
CA HIS A 133 -1.94 10.32 -4.77
C HIS A 133 -2.57 9.02 -4.25
N GLN A 134 -3.89 8.86 -4.35
CA GLN A 134 -4.56 7.71 -3.80
C GLN A 134 -4.16 6.44 -4.56
N THR A 135 -3.58 5.49 -3.84
CA THR A 135 -3.11 4.22 -4.39
C THR A 135 -4.11 3.12 -4.11
N PHE A 136 -4.60 3.03 -2.89
CA PHE A 136 -5.60 2.05 -2.48
C PHE A 136 -6.69 2.70 -1.63
N GLN A 137 -7.80 2.01 -1.52
CA GLN A 137 -8.88 2.32 -0.59
C GLN A 137 -9.23 1.11 0.25
N ALA A 138 -9.69 1.37 1.47
CA ALA A 138 -10.25 0.38 2.37
C ALA A 138 -11.41 0.98 3.14
N ASN A 139 -12.13 0.17 3.90
CA ASN A 139 -13.18 0.68 4.76
C ASN A 139 -12.57 1.54 5.88
N GLY A 140 -12.87 2.82 5.87
CA GLY A 140 -12.45 3.79 6.88
C GLY A 140 -11.11 4.48 6.64
N PHE A 141 -10.36 4.12 5.60
CA PHE A 141 -9.12 4.83 5.23
C PHE A 141 -8.75 4.68 3.75
N VAL A 142 -7.82 5.52 3.32
CA VAL A 142 -7.17 5.44 2.01
C VAL A 142 -5.65 5.37 2.21
N ILE A 143 -4.96 4.80 1.22
CA ILE A 143 -3.50 4.80 1.15
C ILE A 143 -3.10 5.66 -0.03
N CYS A 144 -2.24 6.64 0.22
CA CYS A 144 -1.69 7.54 -0.77
C CYS A 144 -0.18 7.31 -0.93
N SER A 145 0.30 7.40 -2.18
CA SER A 145 1.73 7.33 -2.51
C SER A 145 2.21 8.71 -2.93
N PHE A 146 3.07 9.31 -2.10
CA PHE A 146 3.73 10.56 -2.43
C PHE A 146 5.08 10.24 -3.07
N VAL A 147 5.07 10.16 -4.39
CA VAL A 147 6.27 9.93 -5.21
C VAL A 147 6.72 11.24 -5.87
N PRO A 148 7.97 11.35 -6.35
CA PRO A 148 8.41 12.51 -7.11
C PRO A 148 7.47 12.81 -8.28
N ARG A 149 7.01 14.06 -8.37
CA ARG A 149 6.17 14.54 -9.46
C ARG A 149 6.53 15.98 -9.82
N LEU A 150 6.15 16.41 -11.01
CA LEU A 150 6.26 17.82 -11.40
C LEU A 150 5.22 18.65 -10.63
N PHE A 151 5.51 19.95 -10.47
CA PHE A 151 4.52 20.91 -9.97
C PHE A 151 3.40 21.10 -10.99
N ASP A 152 2.26 21.56 -10.48
CA ASP A 152 1.16 22.02 -11.33
C ASP A 152 1.63 23.21 -12.15
N PHE A 153 1.20 23.29 -13.42
CA PHE A 153 1.81 24.18 -14.40
C PHE A 153 1.04 25.47 -14.69
N HIS A 154 -0.09 25.73 -14.00
CA HIS A 154 -0.76 27.02 -14.12
C HIS A 154 0.11 28.12 -13.47
N PRO A 155 0.25 29.31 -14.09
CA PRO A 155 1.07 30.39 -13.52
C PRO A 155 0.67 30.84 -12.10
N GLU A 156 -0.60 30.69 -11.76
CA GLU A 156 -1.15 31.03 -10.45
C GLU A 156 -1.41 29.77 -9.58
N ALA A 157 -0.87 28.62 -9.94
CA ALA A 157 -1.00 27.44 -9.11
C ALA A 157 -0.28 27.64 -7.78
N ILE A 158 -0.93 27.24 -6.70
CA ILE A 158 -0.32 27.24 -5.38
C ILE A 158 0.60 26.03 -5.30
N PRO A 159 1.93 26.22 -5.09
CA PRO A 159 2.83 25.09 -4.95
C PRO A 159 2.44 24.20 -3.76
N ALA A 160 2.24 22.93 -3.98
CA ALA A 160 2.13 21.96 -2.90
C ALA A 160 3.54 21.57 -2.41
N PRO A 161 3.77 21.36 -1.10
CA PRO A 161 2.79 21.40 -0.01
C PRO A 161 2.48 22.82 0.50
N TYR A 162 1.26 23.05 0.91
CA TYR A 162 0.78 24.29 1.52
C TYR A 162 0.06 24.01 2.85
N PRO A 163 -0.09 25.01 3.75
CA PRO A 163 -0.83 24.83 4.98
C PRO A 163 -2.30 24.44 4.70
N HIS A 164 -2.75 23.40 5.35
CA HIS A 164 -4.13 22.91 5.24
C HIS A 164 -4.55 22.15 6.51
N SER A 165 -5.79 21.74 6.56
CA SER A 165 -6.30 20.83 7.59
C SER A 165 -7.31 19.87 6.97
N ASN A 166 -7.39 18.68 7.51
CA ASN A 166 -8.44 17.73 7.23
C ASN A 166 -9.34 17.65 8.45
N VAL A 167 -10.64 17.89 8.28
CA VAL A 167 -11.60 17.91 9.39
C VAL A 167 -12.25 16.56 9.64
N ASP A 168 -12.14 15.64 8.71
CA ASP A 168 -12.85 14.35 8.70
C ASP A 168 -11.96 13.15 9.02
N SER A 169 -10.64 13.29 8.95
CA SER A 169 -9.72 12.18 9.19
C SER A 169 -8.36 12.65 9.69
N ASP A 170 -7.69 11.78 10.43
CA ASP A 170 -6.27 11.89 10.72
C ASP A 170 -5.46 11.57 9.46
N GLU A 171 -4.26 12.16 9.35
CA GLU A 171 -3.28 11.82 8.34
C GLU A 171 -2.02 11.25 9.00
N ILE A 172 -1.65 10.04 8.59
CA ILE A 172 -0.41 9.39 9.01
C ILE A 172 0.53 9.37 7.81
N ILE A 173 1.70 10.00 7.93
CA ILE A 173 2.72 10.00 6.88
C ILE A 173 3.90 9.13 7.32
N TYR A 174 4.22 8.12 6.52
CA TYR A 174 5.42 7.32 6.63
C TYR A 174 6.46 7.76 5.60
N TYR A 175 7.63 8.15 6.05
CA TYR A 175 8.71 8.67 5.22
C TYR A 175 9.62 7.53 4.77
N ALA A 176 9.22 6.85 3.69
CA ALA A 176 9.87 5.62 3.25
C ALA A 176 11.28 5.83 2.69
N LYS A 177 11.46 6.83 1.82
CA LYS A 177 12.75 7.10 1.15
C LYS A 177 12.74 8.49 0.53
N GLY A 178 13.89 9.12 0.44
CA GLY A 178 14.09 10.36 -0.32
C GLY A 178 14.41 11.58 0.52
N ASN A 179 14.43 12.74 -0.15
CA ASN A 179 14.60 14.05 0.49
C ASN A 179 13.24 14.74 0.57
N PHE A 180 12.79 15.01 1.78
CA PHE A 180 11.43 15.50 2.03
C PHE A 180 11.40 17.02 2.00
N MET A 181 10.95 17.58 0.88
CA MET A 181 10.96 19.02 0.59
C MET A 181 10.30 19.87 1.67
N SER A 182 9.18 19.41 2.23
CA SER A 182 8.39 20.16 3.22
C SER A 182 8.86 20.03 4.67
N ARG A 183 9.86 19.19 4.92
CA ARG A 183 10.31 18.86 6.28
C ARG A 183 11.82 19.06 6.43
N GLN A 184 12.21 19.35 7.68
CA GLN A 184 13.61 19.43 8.09
C GLN A 184 13.82 18.53 9.30
N GLY A 185 14.91 17.76 9.31
CA GLY A 185 15.23 16.86 10.42
C GLY A 185 14.42 15.57 10.49
N ILE A 186 13.56 15.30 9.51
CA ILE A 186 12.87 14.02 9.37
C ILE A 186 13.84 12.99 8.82
N GLN A 187 13.92 11.85 9.49
CA GLN A 187 14.72 10.71 9.05
C GLN A 187 13.86 9.75 8.22
N VAL A 188 14.50 9.00 7.33
CA VAL A 188 13.87 7.87 6.64
C VAL A 188 13.30 6.90 7.70
N GLU A 189 12.15 6.31 7.39
CA GLU A 189 11.38 5.43 8.28
C GLU A 189 10.72 6.11 9.48
N SER A 190 10.75 7.44 9.56
CA SER A 190 9.95 8.19 10.53
C SER A 190 8.47 8.15 10.18
N ILE A 191 7.63 8.35 11.18
CA ILE A 191 6.17 8.50 11.02
C ILE A 191 5.77 9.83 11.66
N SER A 192 4.94 10.62 10.96
CA SER A 192 4.26 11.77 11.55
C SER A 192 2.75 11.56 11.55
N LEU A 193 2.11 12.07 12.58
CA LEU A 193 0.65 12.11 12.73
C LEU A 193 0.19 13.58 12.65
N HIS A 194 -0.77 13.82 11.77
CA HIS A 194 -1.49 15.08 11.64
C HIS A 194 -2.95 14.84 12.05
N PRO A 195 -3.33 15.18 13.29
CA PRO A 195 -4.68 14.96 13.78
C PRO A 195 -5.71 15.77 13.02
N MET A 196 -6.91 15.22 12.88
CA MET A 196 -8.05 15.91 12.29
C MET A 196 -8.30 17.27 12.95
N GLY A 197 -8.71 18.24 12.15
CA GLY A 197 -9.03 19.59 12.60
C GLY A 197 -7.84 20.49 12.93
N LEU A 198 -6.62 19.96 12.99
CA LEU A 198 -5.42 20.76 13.25
C LEU A 198 -4.75 21.19 11.94
N PRO A 199 -4.54 22.52 11.73
CA PRO A 199 -3.77 23.00 10.59
C PRO A 199 -2.34 22.46 10.63
N HIS A 200 -1.87 21.99 9.48
CA HIS A 200 -0.49 21.53 9.28
C HIS A 200 -0.01 21.87 7.87
N GLY A 201 1.30 21.79 7.64
CA GLY A 201 1.89 22.17 6.36
C GLY A 201 3.41 22.12 6.38
N PRO A 202 4.07 22.78 5.44
CA PRO A 202 5.52 22.90 5.40
C PRO A 202 6.05 23.52 6.69
N GLN A 203 7.21 23.06 7.14
CA GLN A 203 7.89 23.69 8.27
C GLN A 203 8.34 25.11 7.93
N PRO A 204 8.41 26.01 8.93
CA PRO A 204 8.89 27.39 8.72
C PRO A 204 10.23 27.42 7.97
N GLY A 205 10.32 28.30 6.95
CA GLY A 205 11.49 28.42 6.08
C GLY A 205 11.57 27.43 4.91
N LYS A 206 10.63 26.47 4.82
CA LYS A 206 10.58 25.52 3.69
C LYS A 206 9.60 25.93 2.58
N TYR A 207 8.82 26.96 2.82
CA TYR A 207 7.87 27.49 1.84
C TYR A 207 8.50 28.44 0.80
N GLN A 208 9.71 28.94 1.09
CA GLN A 208 10.39 29.97 0.28
C GLN A 208 11.59 29.41 -0.52
N SER A 209 11.83 28.11 -0.50
CA SER A 209 12.97 27.48 -1.15
C SER A 209 12.60 26.75 -2.42
#